data_44f9e0e1b04968b98aea68349cb849d3
#
_entry.id   44f9e0e1b04968b98aea68349cb849d3
#
_cell.length_a   1.000
_cell.length_b   1.000
_cell.length_c   1.000
_cell.angle_alpha   90.00
_cell.angle_beta   90.00
_cell.angle_gamma   90.00
#
_symmetry.space_group_name_H-M   'P 1'
#
loop_
_entity.id
_entity.type
_entity.pdbx_description
1 polymer ?
#
loop_
_entity_poly.entity_id
_entity_poly.type
_entity_poly.pdbx_seq_one_letter_code
_entity_poly.pdbx_strand_id
1 'polypeptide(L)'
;IVDKQGRLVSLMSRTDLLKNEDFPFASKNKDKQLLVGAALSTRDEDKERLAELVKAGVDVIVIDSSQGDSVFQTNTIKYIKKNYPDIDVIGGNVVTAKQCKTLIDAGADALRIGMGSGSICITQDTLSVGRAQGSAVYHTAKFSKEYANIPVIADGGVAHIGHIMKAISLGANAVMMGGLLAGTSESPGEYFYEGGVRVKKYRGMASHEAMEKGGGKRYLAVEDQIKVAQGVTGTVVDKGSVVHLVQYLMQSLLHSLQELGYRNIQELHKGLYEGTLHFEMRSPSAQVEGSVHSLYSFKEPHLGFLRMGR
;
A
#
# COMPACT_ATOMS: atom_id res chain seq x y z
N ILE A 1 -29.74 -15.49 15.39
CA ILE A 1 -30.00 -14.22 16.08
C ILE A 1 -31.42 -13.84 15.77
N VAL A 2 -32.18 -13.52 16.81
CA VAL A 2 -33.58 -13.10 16.67
C VAL A 2 -33.78 -11.73 17.31
N ASP A 3 -34.78 -11.01 16.84
CA ASP A 3 -35.18 -9.74 17.46
C ASP A 3 -35.97 -9.95 18.78
N LYS A 4 -36.40 -8.85 19.41
CA LYS A 4 -37.19 -8.91 20.66
C LYS A 4 -38.56 -9.58 20.51
N GLN A 5 -39.04 -9.76 19.28
CA GLN A 5 -40.28 -10.44 18.95
C GLN A 5 -40.08 -11.90 18.50
N GLY A 6 -38.86 -12.41 18.57
CA GLY A 6 -38.49 -13.78 18.20
C GLY A 6 -38.35 -14.03 16.70
N ARG A 7 -38.34 -13.02 15.87
CA ARG A 7 -38.18 -13.14 14.39
C ARG A 7 -36.70 -13.26 14.03
N LEU A 8 -36.40 -14.11 13.08
CA LEU A 8 -35.03 -14.30 12.60
C LEU A 8 -34.51 -13.03 11.94
N VAL A 9 -33.42 -12.48 12.47
CA VAL A 9 -32.72 -11.31 11.96
C VAL A 9 -31.43 -11.69 11.20
N SER A 10 -30.67 -12.65 11.74
CA SER A 10 -29.40 -13.07 11.17
C SER A 10 -29.03 -14.48 11.62
N LEU A 11 -28.18 -15.14 10.85
CA LEU A 11 -27.51 -16.37 11.25
C LEU A 11 -26.06 -16.04 11.64
N MET A 12 -25.56 -16.75 12.63
CA MET A 12 -24.16 -16.66 13.06
C MET A 12 -23.62 -18.08 13.23
N SER A 13 -22.49 -18.36 12.60
CA SER A 13 -21.79 -19.62 12.75
C SER A 13 -20.73 -19.55 13.86
N ARG A 14 -20.28 -20.70 14.35
CA ARG A 14 -19.11 -20.78 15.23
C ARG A 14 -17.87 -20.17 14.60
N THR A 15 -17.71 -20.31 13.29
CA THR A 15 -16.59 -19.75 12.53
C THR A 15 -16.60 -18.21 12.56
N ASP A 16 -17.78 -17.57 12.57
CA ASP A 16 -17.87 -16.10 12.65
C ASP A 16 -17.42 -15.58 14.03
N LEU A 17 -17.71 -16.33 15.09
CA LEU A 17 -17.21 -16.03 16.43
C LEU A 17 -15.68 -16.14 16.50
N LEU A 18 -15.12 -17.25 16.00
CA LEU A 18 -13.67 -17.46 15.95
C LEU A 18 -12.96 -16.39 15.12
N LYS A 19 -13.51 -15.97 13.99
CA LYS A 19 -12.94 -14.87 13.18
C LYS A 19 -12.86 -13.55 13.94
N ASN A 20 -13.81 -13.25 14.82
CA ASN A 20 -13.74 -12.04 15.64
C ASN A 20 -12.70 -12.16 16.76
N GLU A 21 -12.46 -13.36 17.28
CA GLU A 21 -11.41 -13.64 18.24
C GLU A 21 -10.02 -13.62 17.60
N ASP A 22 -9.88 -14.25 16.42
CA ASP A 22 -8.62 -14.31 15.67
C ASP A 22 -8.23 -12.97 15.05
N PHE A 23 -9.21 -12.14 14.64
CA PHE A 23 -9.00 -10.86 13.94
C PHE A 23 -9.76 -9.69 14.59
N PRO A 24 -9.45 -9.36 15.86
CA PRO A 24 -10.18 -8.33 16.61
C PRO A 24 -10.04 -6.92 16.01
N PHE A 25 -8.95 -6.66 15.28
CA PHE A 25 -8.65 -5.36 14.65
C PHE A 25 -9.09 -5.26 13.19
N ALA A 26 -9.89 -6.19 12.69
CA ALA A 26 -10.42 -6.08 11.33
C ALA A 26 -11.22 -4.79 11.15
N SER A 27 -10.94 -4.04 10.06
CA SER A 27 -11.61 -2.79 9.75
C SER A 27 -13.08 -3.04 9.39
N LYS A 28 -13.98 -2.51 10.16
CA LYS A 28 -15.43 -2.72 10.03
C LYS A 28 -16.17 -1.38 10.07
N ASN A 29 -17.30 -1.31 9.36
CA ASN A 29 -18.23 -0.21 9.44
C ASN A 29 -19.04 -0.27 10.75
N LYS A 30 -19.94 0.72 10.96
CA LYS A 30 -20.84 0.79 12.12
C LYS A 30 -21.78 -0.42 12.27
N ASP A 31 -22.07 -1.10 11.16
CA ASP A 31 -22.91 -2.29 11.10
C ASP A 31 -22.10 -3.60 11.28
N LYS A 32 -20.82 -3.47 11.65
CA LYS A 32 -19.86 -4.58 11.87
C LYS A 32 -19.53 -5.38 10.61
N GLN A 33 -19.79 -4.85 9.42
CA GLN A 33 -19.37 -5.41 8.16
C GLN A 33 -17.94 -4.97 7.85
N LEU A 34 -17.16 -5.83 7.16
CA LEU A 34 -15.81 -5.49 6.72
C LEU A 34 -15.85 -4.33 5.72
N LEU A 35 -14.98 -3.36 5.90
CA LEU A 35 -14.79 -2.29 4.92
C LEU A 35 -14.18 -2.85 3.64
N VAL A 36 -14.67 -2.37 2.50
CA VAL A 36 -14.25 -2.81 1.17
C VAL A 36 -13.79 -1.61 0.34
N GLY A 37 -12.58 -1.72 -0.21
CA GLY A 37 -12.02 -0.75 -1.15
C GLY A 37 -11.94 -1.32 -2.56
N ALA A 38 -12.12 -0.47 -3.58
CA ALA A 38 -11.95 -0.83 -4.98
C ALA A 38 -11.11 0.19 -5.75
N ALA A 39 -10.28 -0.30 -6.68
CA ALA A 39 -9.52 0.56 -7.57
C ALA A 39 -10.40 1.10 -8.71
N LEU A 40 -10.19 2.35 -9.08
CA LEU A 40 -10.88 3.02 -10.20
C LEU A 40 -9.85 3.78 -11.05
N SER A 41 -9.97 3.77 -12.36
CA SER A 41 -9.17 4.64 -13.21
C SER A 41 -9.79 6.04 -13.35
N THR A 42 -9.09 6.92 -14.05
CA THR A 42 -9.58 8.29 -14.31
C THR A 42 -10.32 8.42 -15.63
N ARG A 43 -10.75 7.34 -16.25
CA ARG A 43 -11.43 7.31 -17.53
C ARG A 43 -12.93 7.48 -17.38
N ASP A 44 -13.55 8.07 -18.37
CA ASP A 44 -15.01 8.27 -18.36
C ASP A 44 -15.79 6.95 -18.36
N GLU A 45 -15.26 5.91 -19.00
CA GLU A 45 -15.82 4.55 -19.03
C GLU A 45 -15.98 3.96 -17.59
N ASP A 46 -15.07 4.31 -16.68
CA ASP A 46 -15.08 3.81 -15.31
C ASP A 46 -16.20 4.42 -14.44
N LYS A 47 -16.94 5.42 -14.93
CA LYS A 47 -18.12 5.95 -14.22
C LYS A 47 -19.25 4.93 -14.12
N GLU A 48 -19.44 4.09 -15.14
CA GLU A 48 -20.40 2.99 -15.10
C GLU A 48 -19.96 1.93 -14.09
N ARG A 49 -18.67 1.57 -14.11
CA ARG A 49 -18.08 0.67 -13.11
C ARG A 49 -18.20 1.21 -11.69
N LEU A 50 -17.98 2.51 -11.49
CA LEU A 50 -18.16 3.16 -10.20
C LEU A 50 -19.59 3.00 -9.67
N ALA A 51 -20.60 3.21 -10.52
CA ALA A 51 -21.99 3.04 -10.13
C ALA A 51 -22.29 1.62 -9.65
N GLU A 52 -21.79 0.59 -10.34
CA GLU A 52 -21.94 -0.80 -9.92
C GLU A 52 -21.17 -1.12 -8.63
N LEU A 53 -19.98 -0.54 -8.43
CA LEU A 53 -19.22 -0.68 -7.17
C LEU A 53 -19.98 -0.08 -5.98
N VAL A 54 -20.55 1.11 -6.15
CA VAL A 54 -21.36 1.76 -5.11
C VAL A 54 -22.61 0.94 -4.79
N LYS A 55 -23.31 0.43 -5.81
CA LYS A 55 -24.44 -0.46 -5.64
C LYS A 55 -24.08 -1.77 -4.93
N ALA A 56 -22.87 -2.27 -5.13
CA ALA A 56 -22.34 -3.43 -4.44
C ALA A 56 -21.89 -3.16 -3.00
N GLY A 57 -21.88 -1.90 -2.55
CA GLY A 57 -21.55 -1.51 -1.18
C GLY A 57 -20.07 -1.24 -0.94
N VAL A 58 -19.35 -0.66 -1.91
CA VAL A 58 -17.96 -0.21 -1.71
C VAL A 58 -17.90 0.94 -0.72
N ASP A 59 -16.95 0.92 0.20
CA ASP A 59 -16.71 1.98 1.19
C ASP A 59 -15.67 3.00 0.71
N VAL A 60 -14.65 2.53 -0.01
CA VAL A 60 -13.48 3.35 -0.39
C VAL A 60 -13.13 3.15 -1.87
N ILE A 61 -12.93 4.23 -2.59
CA ILE A 61 -12.38 4.21 -3.95
C ILE A 61 -10.91 4.64 -3.92
N VAL A 62 -10.05 3.80 -4.46
CA VAL A 62 -8.62 4.11 -4.66
C VAL A 62 -8.40 4.45 -6.12
N ILE A 63 -8.05 5.69 -6.41
CA ILE A 63 -7.79 6.10 -7.80
C ILE A 63 -6.43 5.58 -8.23
N ASP A 64 -6.44 4.77 -9.29
CA ASP A 64 -5.27 4.11 -9.82
C ASP A 64 -4.64 4.93 -10.95
N SER A 65 -3.67 5.77 -10.58
CA SER A 65 -2.91 6.61 -11.50
C SER A 65 -1.45 6.71 -11.05
N SER A 66 -0.52 6.68 -12.00
CA SER A 66 0.91 6.88 -11.71
C SER A 66 1.25 8.34 -11.41
N GLN A 67 0.48 9.30 -11.97
CA GLN A 67 0.57 10.74 -11.73
C GLN A 67 -0.78 11.24 -11.24
N GLY A 68 -0.86 11.59 -9.94
CA GLY A 68 -2.09 12.07 -9.33
C GLY A 68 -2.45 13.51 -9.68
N ASP A 69 -1.47 14.37 -9.84
CA ASP A 69 -1.68 15.79 -10.16
C ASP A 69 -2.05 15.97 -11.64
N SER A 70 -3.26 15.56 -11.97
CA SER A 70 -3.81 15.66 -13.32
C SER A 70 -5.26 16.17 -13.29
N VAL A 71 -5.67 16.84 -14.36
CA VAL A 71 -7.06 17.30 -14.55
C VAL A 71 -8.04 16.11 -14.54
N PHE A 72 -7.63 14.97 -15.06
CA PHE A 72 -8.45 13.75 -15.09
C PHE A 72 -8.75 13.26 -13.69
N GLN A 73 -7.73 13.13 -12.83
CA GLN A 73 -7.94 12.67 -11.45
C GLN A 73 -8.73 13.69 -10.63
N THR A 74 -8.42 14.98 -10.76
CA THR A 74 -9.17 16.06 -10.10
C THR A 74 -10.65 16.03 -10.46
N ASN A 75 -10.98 15.84 -11.74
CA ASN A 75 -12.37 15.73 -12.20
C ASN A 75 -13.04 14.45 -11.68
N THR A 76 -12.32 13.33 -11.64
CA THR A 76 -12.84 12.06 -11.10
C THR A 76 -13.17 12.19 -9.61
N ILE A 77 -12.27 12.77 -8.80
CA ILE A 77 -12.51 13.00 -7.37
C ILE A 77 -13.76 13.88 -7.18
N LYS A 78 -13.83 15.01 -7.88
CA LYS A 78 -14.99 15.91 -7.81
C LYS A 78 -16.29 15.23 -8.23
N TYR A 79 -16.25 14.39 -9.25
CA TYR A 79 -17.39 13.61 -9.70
C TYR A 79 -17.87 12.64 -8.63
N ILE A 80 -16.94 11.89 -8.00
CA ILE A 80 -17.29 10.94 -6.91
C ILE A 80 -17.89 11.69 -5.75
N LYS A 81 -17.23 12.72 -5.22
CA LYS A 81 -17.68 13.48 -4.05
C LYS A 81 -19.01 14.20 -4.30
N LYS A 82 -19.32 14.59 -5.54
CA LYS A 82 -20.61 15.20 -5.90
C LYS A 82 -21.75 14.18 -5.95
N ASN A 83 -21.53 13.00 -6.51
CA ASN A 83 -22.58 12.02 -6.79
C ASN A 83 -22.70 10.96 -5.67
N TYR A 84 -21.63 10.70 -4.93
CA TYR A 84 -21.50 9.68 -3.88
C TYR A 84 -20.72 10.25 -2.68
N PRO A 85 -21.27 11.23 -1.94
CA PRO A 85 -20.56 11.97 -0.89
C PRO A 85 -20.08 11.09 0.26
N ASP A 86 -20.74 9.96 0.51
CA ASP A 86 -20.41 9.03 1.59
C ASP A 86 -19.27 8.07 1.25
N ILE A 87 -18.79 8.06 -0.01
CA ILE A 87 -17.67 7.22 -0.44
C ILE A 87 -16.35 7.95 -0.17
N ASP A 88 -15.45 7.31 0.56
CA ASP A 88 -14.10 7.82 0.75
C ASP A 88 -13.26 7.66 -0.52
N VAL A 89 -12.45 8.67 -0.83
CA VAL A 89 -11.60 8.68 -2.03
C VAL A 89 -10.14 8.83 -1.67
N ILE A 90 -9.34 7.83 -2.02
CA ILE A 90 -7.88 7.87 -1.92
C ILE A 90 -7.32 8.32 -3.26
N GLY A 91 -6.77 9.53 -3.31
CA GLY A 91 -6.12 10.09 -4.49
C GLY A 91 -4.61 9.81 -4.53
N GLY A 92 -4.02 9.77 -5.70
CA GLY A 92 -2.57 9.57 -5.87
C GLY A 92 -2.21 9.01 -7.27
N ASN A 93 -0.91 8.79 -7.53
CA ASN A 93 0.18 9.02 -6.60
C ASN A 93 0.71 10.46 -6.70
N VAL A 94 1.15 10.97 -5.58
CA VAL A 94 1.76 12.30 -5.46
C VAL A 94 3.04 12.23 -4.62
N VAL A 95 3.94 13.21 -4.76
CA VAL A 95 5.22 13.24 -4.06
C VAL A 95 5.62 14.64 -3.57
N THR A 96 4.79 15.65 -3.82
CA THR A 96 5.06 17.04 -3.40
C THR A 96 3.84 17.66 -2.72
N ALA A 97 4.07 18.67 -1.87
CA ALA A 97 3.01 19.42 -1.19
C ALA A 97 2.03 20.08 -2.19
N LYS A 98 2.54 20.59 -3.31
CA LYS A 98 1.69 21.20 -4.37
C LYS A 98 0.72 20.17 -4.95
N GLN A 99 1.21 18.97 -5.28
CA GLN A 99 0.37 17.88 -5.80
C GLN A 99 -0.66 17.43 -4.77
N CYS A 100 -0.26 17.34 -3.47
CA CYS A 100 -1.18 17.03 -2.38
C CYS A 100 -2.31 18.06 -2.32
N LYS A 101 -1.97 19.36 -2.34
CA LYS A 101 -2.94 20.45 -2.32
C LYS A 101 -3.99 20.30 -3.42
N THR A 102 -3.57 20.02 -4.65
CA THR A 102 -4.48 19.85 -5.81
C THR A 102 -5.53 18.76 -5.55
N LEU A 103 -5.12 17.62 -5.00
CA LEU A 103 -6.05 16.51 -4.75
C LEU A 103 -6.92 16.74 -3.51
N ILE A 104 -6.39 17.36 -2.47
CA ILE A 104 -7.16 17.74 -1.26
C ILE A 104 -8.25 18.74 -1.63
N ASP A 105 -7.90 19.77 -2.40
CA ASP A 105 -8.87 20.79 -2.87
C ASP A 105 -9.94 20.19 -3.79
N ALA A 106 -9.64 19.06 -4.44
CA ALA A 106 -10.62 18.32 -5.23
C ALA A 106 -11.58 17.49 -4.38
N GLY A 107 -11.26 17.25 -3.09
CA GLY A 107 -12.05 16.50 -2.14
C GLY A 107 -11.53 15.09 -1.82
N ALA A 108 -10.25 14.79 -2.03
CA ALA A 108 -9.66 13.53 -1.62
C ALA A 108 -9.64 13.41 -0.08
N ASP A 109 -10.05 12.24 0.44
CA ASP A 109 -10.09 11.94 1.88
C ASP A 109 -8.76 11.35 2.39
N ALA A 110 -7.94 10.80 1.48
CA ALA A 110 -6.59 10.33 1.76
C ALA A 110 -5.70 10.44 0.52
N LEU A 111 -4.38 10.40 0.72
CA LEU A 111 -3.42 10.48 -0.37
C LEU A 111 -2.48 9.28 -0.40
N ARG A 112 -2.15 8.80 -1.61
CA ARG A 112 -1.16 7.77 -1.87
C ARG A 112 0.13 8.41 -2.37
N ILE A 113 1.23 8.16 -1.63
CA ILE A 113 2.52 8.84 -1.78
C ILE A 113 3.57 7.88 -2.32
N GLY A 114 4.16 8.22 -3.44
CA GLY A 114 5.26 7.46 -4.03
C GLY A 114 5.26 7.52 -5.55
N MET A 115 6.43 7.76 -6.12
CA MET A 115 6.62 7.81 -7.58
C MET A 115 8.02 7.34 -7.93
N GLY A 116 8.10 6.28 -8.73
CA GLY A 116 9.36 5.69 -9.14
C GLY A 116 10.07 4.83 -8.08
N SER A 117 9.45 4.57 -6.92
CA SER A 117 10.05 3.83 -5.78
C SER A 117 9.70 2.34 -5.73
N GLY A 118 8.82 1.84 -6.58
CA GLY A 118 8.42 0.43 -6.59
C GLY A 118 9.58 -0.51 -6.96
N SER A 119 9.60 -1.72 -6.39
CA SER A 119 10.68 -2.71 -6.59
C SER A 119 10.83 -3.20 -8.04
N ILE A 120 9.79 -3.07 -8.85
CA ILE A 120 9.75 -3.42 -10.29
C ILE A 120 9.55 -2.19 -11.16
N CYS A 121 9.73 -0.99 -10.60
CA CYS A 121 9.56 0.28 -11.30
C CYS A 121 10.90 0.77 -11.85
N ILE A 122 10.93 1.17 -13.13
CA ILE A 122 12.08 1.80 -13.80
C ILE A 122 11.74 3.20 -14.32
N THR A 123 10.68 3.82 -13.81
CA THR A 123 10.23 5.15 -14.25
C THR A 123 11.33 6.21 -14.06
N GLN A 124 12.13 6.10 -13.01
CA GLN A 124 13.23 7.05 -12.77
C GLN A 124 14.32 6.94 -13.84
N ASP A 125 14.66 5.73 -14.27
CA ASP A 125 15.68 5.49 -15.29
C ASP A 125 15.18 5.83 -16.70
N THR A 126 13.93 5.45 -17.00
CA THR A 126 13.37 5.60 -18.36
C THR A 126 12.81 6.98 -18.63
N LEU A 127 12.23 7.66 -17.64
CA LEU A 127 11.55 8.95 -17.81
C LEU A 127 12.16 10.08 -16.96
N SER A 128 13.17 9.78 -16.13
CA SER A 128 13.74 10.73 -15.16
C SER A 128 12.70 11.33 -14.19
N VAL A 129 11.65 10.56 -13.88
CA VAL A 129 10.54 10.98 -13.02
C VAL A 129 10.50 10.11 -11.77
N GLY A 130 10.51 10.77 -10.61
CA GLY A 130 10.42 10.10 -9.31
C GLY A 130 10.93 10.97 -8.17
N ARG A 131 10.85 10.45 -6.96
CA ARG A 131 11.37 11.10 -5.77
C ARG A 131 11.80 10.06 -4.74
N ALA A 132 12.86 10.35 -3.97
CA ALA A 132 13.28 9.53 -2.85
C ALA A 132 12.10 9.36 -1.87
N GLN A 133 11.72 8.11 -1.58
CA GLN A 133 10.46 7.79 -0.91
C GLN A 133 10.38 8.36 0.52
N GLY A 134 11.46 8.28 1.30
CA GLY A 134 11.49 8.86 2.65
C GLY A 134 11.19 10.36 2.65
N SER A 135 11.84 11.11 1.75
CA SER A 135 11.61 12.56 1.59
C SER A 135 10.19 12.85 1.09
N ALA A 136 9.69 12.06 0.14
CA ALA A 136 8.33 12.21 -0.36
C ALA A 136 7.32 12.04 0.77
N VAL A 137 7.42 10.96 1.55
CA VAL A 137 6.50 10.66 2.66
C VAL A 137 6.55 11.77 3.71
N TYR A 138 7.74 12.14 4.20
CA TYR A 138 7.86 13.16 5.25
C TYR A 138 7.22 14.49 4.86
N HIS A 139 7.59 15.04 3.70
CA HIS A 139 7.10 16.36 3.30
C HIS A 139 5.60 16.37 2.94
N THR A 140 5.09 15.30 2.35
CA THR A 140 3.67 15.21 2.01
C THR A 140 2.81 14.92 3.23
N ALA A 141 3.24 14.05 4.14
CA ALA A 141 2.53 13.76 5.38
C ALA A 141 2.43 15.01 6.27
N LYS A 142 3.55 15.73 6.43
CA LYS A 142 3.56 17.00 7.17
C LYS A 142 2.58 18.00 6.57
N PHE A 143 2.67 18.22 5.25
CA PHE A 143 1.77 19.15 4.55
C PHE A 143 0.31 18.73 4.68
N SER A 144 -0.03 17.47 4.43
CA SER A 144 -1.41 16.96 4.47
C SER A 144 -2.03 17.09 5.87
N LYS A 145 -1.23 16.84 6.92
CA LYS A 145 -1.64 17.02 8.30
C LYS A 145 -1.91 18.49 8.63
N GLU A 146 -0.99 19.39 8.25
CA GLU A 146 -1.11 20.83 8.54
C GLU A 146 -2.23 21.50 7.73
N TYR A 147 -2.41 21.09 6.45
CA TYR A 147 -3.33 21.73 5.53
C TYR A 147 -4.79 21.31 5.73
N ALA A 148 -5.05 20.02 5.91
CA ALA A 148 -6.42 19.49 5.97
C ALA A 148 -6.58 18.30 6.95
N ASN A 149 -5.52 17.91 7.66
CA ASN A 149 -5.49 16.78 8.59
C ASN A 149 -5.97 15.45 7.96
N ILE A 150 -5.63 15.22 6.70
CA ILE A 150 -5.96 13.97 6.01
C ILE A 150 -4.81 12.96 6.06
N PRO A 151 -5.12 11.64 6.13
CA PRO A 151 -4.11 10.59 6.21
C PRO A 151 -3.36 10.41 4.89
N VAL A 152 -2.15 9.86 5.00
CA VAL A 152 -1.33 9.50 3.84
C VAL A 152 -0.91 8.03 3.89
N ILE A 153 -0.80 7.41 2.72
CA ILE A 153 -0.37 6.04 2.51
C ILE A 153 0.97 6.07 1.79
N ALA A 154 2.02 5.52 2.40
CA ALA A 154 3.33 5.39 1.74
C ALA A 154 3.30 4.19 0.79
N ASP A 155 3.46 4.43 -0.51
CA ASP A 155 3.39 3.41 -1.55
C ASP A 155 4.72 3.26 -2.29
N GLY A 156 5.27 2.04 -2.26
CA GLY A 156 6.51 1.67 -2.93
C GLY A 156 7.77 1.78 -2.07
N GLY A 157 8.84 1.08 -2.49
CA GLY A 157 10.12 1.06 -1.79
C GLY A 157 10.15 0.23 -0.51
N VAL A 158 9.11 -0.55 -0.23
CA VAL A 158 8.99 -1.36 1.00
C VAL A 158 9.39 -2.81 0.71
N ALA A 159 10.61 -3.17 1.13
CA ALA A 159 11.16 -4.51 0.94
C ALA A 159 11.15 -5.38 2.22
N HIS A 160 11.12 -4.77 3.39
CA HIS A 160 11.13 -5.44 4.71
C HIS A 160 10.50 -4.57 5.79
N ILE A 161 10.31 -5.13 6.98
CA ILE A 161 9.64 -4.49 8.11
C ILE A 161 10.25 -3.13 8.50
N GLY A 162 11.57 -3.01 8.48
CA GLY A 162 12.24 -1.74 8.79
C GLY A 162 11.86 -0.60 7.84
N HIS A 163 11.52 -0.90 6.57
CA HIS A 163 10.99 0.11 5.66
C HIS A 163 9.56 0.51 6.01
N ILE A 164 8.73 -0.45 6.47
CA ILE A 164 7.37 -0.15 6.95
C ILE A 164 7.47 0.83 8.13
N MET A 165 8.29 0.47 9.13
CA MET A 165 8.44 1.31 10.32
C MET A 165 8.98 2.70 10.00
N LYS A 166 9.99 2.80 9.11
CA LYS A 166 10.50 4.11 8.66
C LYS A 166 9.43 4.95 7.98
N ALA A 167 8.61 4.36 7.11
CA ALA A 167 7.53 5.08 6.44
C ALA A 167 6.50 5.63 7.45
N ILE A 168 6.10 4.79 8.42
CA ILE A 168 5.18 5.21 9.50
C ILE A 168 5.84 6.28 10.37
N SER A 169 7.10 6.12 10.76
CA SER A 169 7.85 7.10 11.55
C SER A 169 8.06 8.44 10.83
N LEU A 170 7.98 8.46 9.48
CA LEU A 170 8.02 9.67 8.67
C LEU A 170 6.65 10.33 8.44
N GLY A 171 5.61 9.82 9.10
CA GLY A 171 4.28 10.43 9.14
C GLY A 171 3.22 9.70 8.33
N ALA A 172 3.53 8.56 7.68
CA ALA A 172 2.52 7.77 6.99
C ALA A 172 1.57 7.08 7.99
N ASN A 173 0.28 7.05 7.66
CA ASN A 173 -0.76 6.38 8.44
C ASN A 173 -0.91 4.91 8.07
N ALA A 174 -0.56 4.57 6.83
CA ALA A 174 -0.55 3.20 6.31
C ALA A 174 0.56 3.04 5.27
N VAL A 175 0.85 1.79 4.91
CA VAL A 175 1.87 1.45 3.92
C VAL A 175 1.29 0.51 2.88
N MET A 176 1.50 0.83 1.60
CA MET A 176 1.12 -0.02 0.48
C MET A 176 2.35 -0.78 -0.04
N MET A 177 2.19 -2.09 -0.23
CA MET A 177 3.29 -3.00 -0.55
C MET A 177 2.94 -3.88 -1.74
N GLY A 178 3.78 -3.87 -2.76
CA GLY A 178 3.67 -4.80 -3.89
C GLY A 178 4.60 -6.02 -3.71
N GLY A 179 5.91 -5.81 -3.89
CA GLY A 179 6.92 -6.87 -3.87
C GLY A 179 6.99 -7.68 -2.58
N LEU A 180 6.73 -7.05 -1.43
CA LEU A 180 6.73 -7.76 -0.14
C LEU A 180 5.61 -8.80 -0.06
N LEU A 181 4.46 -8.56 -0.67
CA LEU A 181 3.31 -9.47 -0.69
C LEU A 181 3.28 -10.39 -1.92
N ALA A 182 4.01 -10.07 -2.99
CA ALA A 182 3.92 -10.76 -4.29
C ALA A 182 4.30 -12.24 -4.24
N GLY A 183 5.14 -12.66 -3.28
CA GLY A 183 5.56 -14.06 -3.09
C GLY A 183 4.60 -14.92 -2.26
N THR A 184 3.46 -14.37 -1.83
CA THR A 184 2.50 -15.14 -0.99
C THR A 184 1.66 -16.11 -1.82
N SER A 185 1.14 -17.14 -1.17
CA SER A 185 0.33 -18.17 -1.81
C SER A 185 -0.93 -17.60 -2.46
N GLU A 186 -1.53 -16.60 -1.83
CA GLU A 186 -2.78 -15.96 -2.23
C GLU A 186 -2.61 -14.91 -3.34
N SER A 187 -1.36 -14.44 -3.59
CA SER A 187 -1.10 -13.50 -4.68
C SER A 187 -1.17 -14.21 -6.04
N PRO A 188 -1.53 -13.49 -7.12
CA PRO A 188 -1.52 -14.05 -8.48
C PRO A 188 -0.14 -14.55 -8.92
N GLY A 189 -0.12 -15.42 -9.92
CA GLY A 189 1.10 -15.97 -10.52
C GLY A 189 1.37 -17.40 -10.10
N GLU A 190 2.10 -18.11 -10.95
CA GLU A 190 2.46 -19.51 -10.73
C GLU A 190 3.80 -19.63 -10.02
N TYR A 191 3.93 -20.68 -9.20
CA TYR A 191 5.20 -21.06 -8.59
C TYR A 191 6.00 -21.95 -9.53
N PHE A 192 7.30 -21.75 -9.52
CA PHE A 192 8.27 -22.62 -10.19
C PHE A 192 9.59 -22.67 -9.40
N TYR A 193 10.53 -23.48 -9.82
CA TYR A 193 11.84 -23.59 -9.19
C TYR A 193 12.90 -22.95 -10.09
N GLU A 194 13.72 -22.08 -9.50
CA GLU A 194 14.86 -21.44 -10.12
C GLU A 194 16.08 -21.58 -9.20
N GLY A 195 17.14 -22.23 -9.68
CA GLY A 195 18.32 -22.51 -8.86
C GLY A 195 18.02 -23.29 -7.56
N GLY A 196 17.03 -24.18 -7.56
CA GLY A 196 16.61 -24.94 -6.37
C GLY A 196 15.71 -24.15 -5.38
N VAL A 197 15.47 -22.88 -5.64
CA VAL A 197 14.59 -22.02 -4.82
C VAL A 197 13.20 -21.95 -5.43
N ARG A 198 12.15 -22.11 -4.61
CA ARG A 198 10.77 -21.92 -5.06
C ARG A 198 10.49 -20.43 -5.18
N VAL A 199 10.12 -20.00 -6.38
CA VAL A 199 9.86 -18.61 -6.72
C VAL A 199 8.52 -18.45 -7.41
N LYS A 200 8.00 -17.24 -7.45
CA LYS A 200 6.78 -16.85 -8.13
C LYS A 200 7.08 -15.70 -9.10
N LYS A 201 6.48 -15.75 -10.28
CA LYS A 201 6.57 -14.67 -11.26
C LYS A 201 5.90 -13.41 -10.71
N TYR A 202 6.61 -12.29 -10.77
CA TYR A 202 6.13 -10.98 -10.36
C TYR A 202 6.31 -9.97 -11.49
N ARG A 203 5.18 -9.43 -11.95
CA ARG A 203 5.12 -8.60 -13.14
C ARG A 203 4.64 -7.19 -12.83
N GLY A 204 5.42 -6.19 -13.23
CA GLY A 204 5.02 -4.78 -13.17
C GLY A 204 3.88 -4.49 -14.15
N MET A 205 2.92 -3.67 -13.73
CA MET A 205 1.81 -3.25 -14.60
C MET A 205 2.28 -2.47 -15.82
N ALA A 206 3.42 -1.79 -15.73
CA ALA A 206 4.07 -1.04 -16.81
C ALA A 206 5.17 -1.84 -17.52
N SER A 207 5.26 -3.15 -17.34
CA SER A 207 6.18 -4.01 -18.12
C SER A 207 5.62 -4.28 -19.52
N HIS A 208 6.49 -4.59 -20.47
CA HIS A 208 6.08 -4.98 -21.83
C HIS A 208 5.05 -6.11 -21.78
N GLU A 209 5.32 -7.14 -20.99
CA GLU A 209 4.43 -8.29 -20.86
C GLU A 209 3.03 -7.93 -20.33
N ALA A 210 2.93 -6.96 -19.41
CA ALA A 210 1.63 -6.48 -18.92
C ALA A 210 0.92 -5.62 -19.96
N MET A 211 1.66 -4.81 -20.72
CA MET A 211 1.12 -3.97 -21.78
C MET A 211 0.54 -4.80 -22.93
N GLU A 212 1.16 -5.92 -23.28
CA GLU A 212 0.64 -6.87 -24.29
C GLU A 212 -0.67 -7.53 -23.85
N LYS A 213 -0.85 -7.74 -22.54
CA LYS A 213 -2.06 -8.33 -21.94
C LYS A 213 -3.14 -7.30 -21.57
N GLY A 214 -3.13 -6.11 -22.18
CA GLY A 214 -4.13 -5.07 -21.98
C GLY A 214 -3.74 -3.96 -20.99
N GLY A 215 -2.60 -4.06 -20.30
CA GLY A 215 -2.09 -3.02 -19.40
C GLY A 215 -1.68 -1.73 -20.13
N GLY A 216 -1.46 -1.77 -21.44
CA GLY A 216 -1.08 -0.62 -22.26
C GLY A 216 -2.08 0.53 -22.20
N LYS A 217 -3.36 0.23 -22.10
CA LYS A 217 -4.43 1.25 -21.96
C LYS A 217 -4.21 2.19 -20.77
N ARG A 218 -3.61 1.72 -19.67
CA ARG A 218 -3.32 2.51 -18.46
C ARG A 218 -2.26 3.60 -18.73
N TYR A 219 -1.36 3.36 -19.66
CA TYR A 219 -0.22 4.24 -19.96
C TYR A 219 -0.41 5.03 -21.26
N LEU A 220 -1.67 5.22 -21.68
CA LEU A 220 -2.04 5.93 -22.92
C LEU A 220 -1.41 5.35 -24.20
N ALA A 221 -0.95 4.10 -24.15
CA ALA A 221 -0.44 3.41 -25.32
C ALA A 221 -1.58 3.08 -26.28
N VAL A 222 -1.61 3.74 -27.43
CA VAL A 222 -2.48 3.40 -28.55
C VAL A 222 -1.93 2.15 -29.24
N GLU A 223 -2.77 1.33 -29.85
CA GLU A 223 -2.39 0.00 -30.36
C GLU A 223 -1.18 0.02 -31.31
N ASP A 224 -0.98 1.09 -32.07
CA ASP A 224 0.12 1.24 -33.05
C ASP A 224 1.28 2.14 -32.58
N GLN A 225 1.36 2.50 -31.30
CA GLN A 225 2.43 3.36 -30.79
C GLN A 225 3.54 2.58 -30.09
N ILE A 226 4.75 3.17 -30.09
CA ILE A 226 5.91 2.64 -29.36
C ILE A 226 5.58 2.58 -27.85
N LYS A 227 5.63 1.38 -27.28
CA LYS A 227 5.38 1.14 -25.85
C LYS A 227 6.66 1.31 -25.06
N VAL A 228 6.75 2.39 -24.28
CA VAL A 228 7.87 2.62 -23.37
C VAL A 228 7.57 1.93 -22.04
N ALA A 229 8.33 0.90 -21.70
CA ALA A 229 8.19 0.21 -20.42
C ALA A 229 8.67 1.09 -19.27
N GLN A 230 7.89 1.15 -18.19
CA GLN A 230 8.23 1.80 -16.93
C GLN A 230 8.32 0.80 -15.78
N GLY A 231 8.31 -0.48 -16.08
CA GLY A 231 8.42 -1.58 -15.14
C GLY A 231 8.98 -2.83 -15.77
N VAL A 232 9.40 -3.76 -14.94
CA VAL A 232 9.99 -5.04 -15.34
C VAL A 232 9.14 -6.22 -14.88
N THR A 233 9.41 -7.38 -15.45
CA THR A 233 8.96 -8.67 -14.96
C THR A 233 10.14 -9.39 -14.32
N GLY A 234 9.97 -9.92 -13.12
CA GLY A 234 10.98 -10.67 -12.39
C GLY A 234 10.37 -11.81 -11.59
N THR A 235 11.14 -12.33 -10.66
CA THR A 235 10.74 -13.39 -9.75
C THR A 235 10.88 -12.96 -8.30
N VAL A 236 10.04 -13.48 -7.42
CA VAL A 236 10.12 -13.29 -5.97
C VAL A 236 10.09 -14.63 -5.27
N VAL A 237 10.85 -14.74 -4.20
CA VAL A 237 10.89 -15.96 -3.38
C VAL A 237 9.52 -16.21 -2.73
N ASP A 238 9.14 -17.48 -2.66
CA ASP A 238 7.96 -17.93 -1.93
C ASP A 238 8.01 -17.50 -0.46
N LYS A 239 6.94 -16.87 -0.01
CA LYS A 239 6.78 -16.36 1.37
C LYS A 239 5.69 -17.08 2.17
N GLY A 240 5.09 -18.13 1.60
CA GLY A 240 3.98 -18.85 2.23
C GLY A 240 2.69 -18.04 2.22
N SER A 241 1.82 -18.29 3.20
CA SER A 241 0.51 -17.63 3.29
C SER A 241 0.62 -16.17 3.73
N VAL A 242 -0.18 -15.29 3.10
CA VAL A 242 -0.31 -13.89 3.49
C VAL A 242 -0.80 -13.74 4.94
N VAL A 243 -1.61 -14.67 5.44
CA VAL A 243 -2.12 -14.64 6.81
C VAL A 243 -0.97 -14.66 7.81
N HIS A 244 -0.03 -15.60 7.66
CA HIS A 244 1.13 -15.68 8.53
C HIS A 244 2.11 -14.52 8.33
N LEU A 245 2.30 -14.09 7.07
CA LEU A 245 3.16 -12.96 6.76
C LEU A 245 2.66 -11.67 7.43
N VAL A 246 1.35 -11.38 7.34
CA VAL A 246 0.77 -10.18 7.95
C VAL A 246 0.88 -10.23 9.48
N GLN A 247 0.63 -11.38 10.10
CA GLN A 247 0.82 -11.56 11.55
C GLN A 247 2.27 -11.28 11.98
N TYR A 248 3.25 -11.80 11.22
CA TYR A 248 4.66 -11.52 11.45
C TYR A 248 4.99 -10.03 11.31
N LEU A 249 4.51 -9.36 10.26
CA LEU A 249 4.72 -7.94 10.06
C LEU A 249 4.09 -7.10 11.18
N MET A 250 2.88 -7.45 11.62
CA MET A 250 2.21 -6.77 12.74
C MET A 250 2.98 -6.92 14.04
N GLN A 251 3.41 -8.13 14.39
CA GLN A 251 4.20 -8.36 15.60
C GLN A 251 5.53 -7.59 15.56
N SER A 252 6.17 -7.56 14.40
CA SER A 252 7.42 -6.79 14.22
C SER A 252 7.21 -5.28 14.36
N LEU A 253 6.07 -4.75 13.90
CA LEU A 253 5.71 -3.33 14.11
C LEU A 253 5.49 -3.01 15.59
N LEU A 254 4.83 -3.89 16.33
CA LEU A 254 4.63 -3.73 17.76
C LEU A 254 5.97 -3.71 18.53
N HIS A 255 6.90 -4.61 18.17
CA HIS A 255 8.25 -4.60 18.73
C HIS A 255 8.99 -3.30 18.37
N SER A 256 8.87 -2.83 17.13
CA SER A 256 9.49 -1.58 16.72
C SER A 256 8.96 -0.37 17.50
N LEU A 257 7.65 -0.28 17.73
CA LEU A 257 7.05 0.78 18.56
C LEU A 257 7.55 0.70 20.01
N GLN A 258 7.66 -0.50 20.56
CA GLN A 258 8.18 -0.73 21.91
C GLN A 258 9.64 -0.26 22.03
N GLU A 259 10.51 -0.64 21.09
CA GLU A 259 11.93 -0.23 21.08
C GLU A 259 12.10 1.29 20.90
N LEU A 260 11.21 1.93 20.14
CA LEU A 260 11.19 3.39 19.97
C LEU A 260 10.56 4.13 21.16
N GLY A 261 9.93 3.43 22.10
CA GLY A 261 9.30 4.01 23.28
C GLY A 261 7.94 4.67 23.04
N TYR A 262 7.23 4.30 21.95
CA TYR A 262 5.91 4.82 21.62
C TYR A 262 4.82 3.76 21.75
N ARG A 263 3.65 4.13 22.28
CA ARG A 263 2.52 3.20 22.51
C ARG A 263 1.67 2.99 21.27
N ASN A 264 1.65 3.98 20.37
CA ASN A 264 0.82 3.98 19.17
C ASN A 264 1.37 4.93 18.10
N ILE A 265 0.81 4.85 16.91
CA ILE A 265 1.22 5.67 15.76
C ILE A 265 0.97 7.16 16.00
N GLN A 266 -0.07 7.53 16.73
CA GLN A 266 -0.40 8.93 17.03
C GLN A 266 0.66 9.58 17.91
N GLU A 267 1.13 8.87 18.95
CA GLU A 267 2.24 9.33 19.80
C GLU A 267 3.55 9.41 19.00
N LEU A 268 3.82 8.44 18.14
CA LEU A 268 4.97 8.42 17.25
C LEU A 268 4.98 9.66 16.31
N HIS A 269 3.84 9.94 15.66
CA HIS A 269 3.71 11.12 14.80
C HIS A 269 3.81 12.43 15.60
N LYS A 270 3.29 12.45 16.83
CA LYS A 270 3.49 13.60 17.72
C LYS A 270 4.97 13.81 17.97
N GLY A 271 5.72 12.77 18.35
CA GLY A 271 7.16 12.82 18.56
C GLY A 271 7.94 13.28 17.32
N LEU A 272 7.53 12.87 16.12
CA LEU A 272 8.12 13.32 14.86
C LEU A 272 8.02 14.84 14.69
N TYR A 273 6.82 15.40 14.88
CA TYR A 273 6.58 16.83 14.62
C TYR A 273 7.00 17.73 15.77
N GLU A 274 7.11 17.23 16.99
CA GLU A 274 7.67 17.92 18.15
C GLU A 274 9.21 17.82 18.22
N GLY A 275 9.82 16.98 17.36
CA GLY A 275 11.25 16.81 17.28
C GLY A 275 11.85 15.96 18.41
N THR A 276 11.07 15.08 19.03
CA THR A 276 11.56 14.06 19.99
C THR A 276 11.95 12.77 19.29
N LEU A 277 11.37 12.48 18.11
CA LEU A 277 11.81 11.41 17.24
C LEU A 277 12.81 11.95 16.22
N HIS A 278 14.02 11.41 16.22
CA HIS A 278 15.11 11.85 15.36
C HIS A 278 15.45 10.83 14.28
N PHE A 279 15.85 11.32 13.12
CA PHE A 279 16.44 10.53 12.04
C PHE A 279 17.86 11.02 11.81
N GLU A 280 18.81 10.07 11.73
CA GLU A 280 20.19 10.35 11.43
C GLU A 280 20.60 9.74 10.09
N MET A 281 21.41 10.48 9.34
CA MET A 281 22.03 9.98 8.13
C MET A 281 23.29 9.20 8.51
N ARG A 282 23.28 7.89 8.24
CA ARG A 282 24.43 7.03 8.53
C ARG A 282 25.50 7.15 7.45
N SER A 283 26.76 7.23 7.87
CA SER A 283 27.91 7.07 7.00
C SER A 283 27.96 5.64 6.42
N PRO A 284 28.72 5.39 5.33
CA PRO A 284 28.95 4.03 4.83
C PRO A 284 29.47 3.06 5.91
N SER A 285 30.40 3.52 6.77
CA SER A 285 30.91 2.71 7.88
C SER A 285 29.83 2.37 8.91
N ALA A 286 29.00 3.33 9.29
CA ALA A 286 27.88 3.08 10.21
C ALA A 286 26.80 2.16 9.60
N GLN A 287 26.67 2.14 8.28
CA GLN A 287 25.78 1.18 7.61
C GLN A 287 26.31 -0.25 7.69
N VAL A 288 27.62 -0.44 7.53
CA VAL A 288 28.29 -1.75 7.70
C VAL A 288 28.18 -2.20 9.15
N GLU A 289 28.47 -1.34 10.12
CA GLU A 289 28.36 -1.61 11.56
C GLU A 289 26.92 -1.99 11.96
N GLY A 290 25.91 -1.36 11.36
CA GLY A 290 24.50 -1.64 11.59
C GLY A 290 23.94 -2.88 10.86
N SER A 291 24.78 -3.63 10.15
CA SER A 291 24.44 -4.89 9.48
C SER A 291 25.19 -6.06 10.10
N VAL A 292 24.83 -7.29 9.70
CA VAL A 292 25.61 -8.47 10.12
C VAL A 292 27.03 -8.37 9.57
N HIS A 293 28.02 -8.41 10.46
CA HIS A 293 29.44 -8.32 10.10
C HIS A 293 30.31 -9.21 10.99
N SER A 294 31.56 -9.42 10.56
CA SER A 294 32.57 -10.16 11.30
C SER A 294 32.23 -11.63 11.62
N LEU A 295 31.29 -12.23 10.86
CA LEU A 295 30.97 -13.65 10.94
C LEU A 295 31.54 -14.39 9.72
N TYR A 296 31.98 -15.63 9.93
CA TYR A 296 32.39 -16.51 8.82
C TYR A 296 31.21 -16.84 7.89
N SER A 297 30.03 -17.13 8.49
CA SER A 297 28.78 -17.34 7.78
C SER A 297 27.60 -17.08 8.73
N PHE A 298 26.45 -16.75 8.16
CA PHE A 298 25.20 -16.63 8.91
C PHE A 298 24.01 -17.07 8.04
N LYS A 299 22.91 -17.39 8.70
CA LYS A 299 21.62 -17.65 8.02
C LYS A 299 20.78 -16.41 8.15
N GLU A 300 20.41 -15.83 7.01
CA GLU A 300 19.38 -14.78 7.03
C GLU A 300 18.05 -15.36 7.50
N PRO A 301 17.31 -14.67 8.37
CA PRO A 301 15.95 -15.03 8.72
C PRO A 301 15.04 -14.81 7.51
N HIS A 302 14.97 -15.79 6.61
CA HIS A 302 14.05 -15.73 5.49
C HIS A 302 12.61 -15.86 5.99
N LEU A 303 11.70 -15.09 5.44
CA LEU A 303 10.26 -15.18 5.72
C LEU A 303 9.68 -16.59 5.46
N GLY A 304 10.41 -17.45 4.77
CA GLY A 304 10.11 -18.89 4.59
C GLY A 304 10.06 -19.72 5.89
N PHE A 305 10.57 -19.23 7.02
CA PHE A 305 10.40 -19.91 8.33
C PHE A 305 8.97 -19.96 8.83
N LEU A 306 8.08 -19.14 8.28
CA LEU A 306 6.66 -19.19 8.60
C LEU A 306 5.97 -20.51 8.14
N ARG A 307 6.71 -21.43 7.50
CA ARG A 307 6.24 -22.77 7.15
C ARG A 307 6.39 -23.84 8.24
N MET A 308 7.17 -23.58 9.29
CA MET A 308 7.47 -24.58 10.33
C MET A 308 6.68 -24.32 11.62
N GLY A 309 5.37 -24.44 11.55
CA GLY A 309 4.51 -24.38 12.72
C GLY A 309 3.22 -25.16 12.48
N ARG A 310 3.32 -26.50 12.50
CA ARG A 310 2.25 -27.44 12.86
C ARG A 310 2.81 -28.40 13.86
#